data_ee21a3ed535c5900d422f254525c93f4
#
_entry.id   ee21a3ed535c5900d422f254525c93f4
#
_cell.length_a   1.000
_cell.length_b   1.000
_cell.length_c   1.000
_cell.angle_alpha   90.00
_cell.angle_beta   90.00
_cell.angle_gamma   90.00
#
_symmetry.space_group_name_H-M   'P 1'
#
loop_
_entity.id
_entity.type
_entity.pdbx_description
1 polymer ?
#
loop_
_entity_poly.entity_id
_entity_poly.type
_entity_poly.pdbx_seq_one_letter_code
_entity_poly.pdbx_strand_id
1 'polypeptide(L)'
;MGVVRYLSDKLVNLVANLGTERDKASGSVYAPVAMSDLELSSAYRGAWLPRKIVDIPPLDATRRWRGWQATKEQIEKIEAEEKRLDLRRKVKQAMTRARLFGGAAIFIGTGERNTALPLNSDGIQAGGIKYLTVMNRRQLSPTELEQDPQSPLFGKPKAYRLAGSGIEIHPSRLVIFIGAEHPDPELAMGNEFGWGDSVLQAVFDAIKQSDGTMANTASLVFEAKVDVIKIPDFMQQLQDPKFEKQILERIRLAAMAKGINGALLLDAAEEYETKTASFGGVPDIIDRFLQAVSGAADIPATRLLGQAPSGLNASGESDLRNYYDRIQAIQELEATPAMALLDECLLRSALGTRPAEIHYIWNPLWQPTATEQSEINKRTAETVQILANTKLWPEDAFSKAATTMLVEQSVLPGLEAALVEYGSGLPQDDLDDMPPPPSDPMG
;
A
#
# COMPACT_ATOMS: atom_id res chain seq x y z
N MET A 1 1.26 -57.95 21.36
CA MET A 1 0.49 -56.96 20.58
C MET A 1 0.76 -55.50 20.95
N GLY A 2 1.13 -55.14 22.20
CA GLY A 2 1.32 -53.72 22.60
C GLY A 2 2.55 -53.01 22.01
N VAL A 3 3.69 -53.70 21.90
CA VAL A 3 4.95 -53.09 21.46
C VAL A 3 4.93 -52.75 19.96
N VAL A 4 4.34 -53.62 19.13
CA VAL A 4 4.25 -53.38 17.68
C VAL A 4 3.32 -52.21 17.38
N ARG A 5 2.21 -52.09 18.10
CA ARG A 5 1.28 -50.97 17.98
C ARG A 5 1.92 -49.64 18.44
N TYR A 6 2.68 -49.67 19.54
CA TYR A 6 3.40 -48.49 20.04
C TYR A 6 4.51 -48.03 19.06
N LEU A 7 5.24 -48.96 18.43
CA LEU A 7 6.24 -48.63 17.42
C LEU A 7 5.59 -48.14 16.13
N SER A 8 4.46 -48.70 15.72
CA SER A 8 3.67 -48.25 14.57
C SER A 8 3.15 -46.83 14.79
N ASP A 9 2.57 -46.54 15.97
CA ASP A 9 2.06 -45.22 16.31
C ASP A 9 3.18 -44.16 16.39
N LYS A 10 4.36 -44.51 16.89
CA LYS A 10 5.54 -43.62 16.89
C LYS A 10 6.10 -43.39 15.50
N LEU A 11 6.14 -44.43 14.64
CA LEU A 11 6.58 -44.29 13.24
C LEU A 11 5.59 -43.45 12.43
N VAL A 12 4.28 -43.63 12.61
CA VAL A 12 3.24 -42.81 11.97
C VAL A 12 3.36 -41.38 12.45
N ASN A 13 3.60 -41.14 13.73
CA ASN A 13 3.78 -39.77 14.29
C ASN A 13 5.07 -39.12 13.77
N LEU A 14 6.16 -39.88 13.59
CA LEU A 14 7.42 -39.39 13.07
C LEU A 14 7.32 -39.06 11.57
N VAL A 15 6.60 -39.86 10.79
CA VAL A 15 6.41 -39.64 9.35
C VAL A 15 5.34 -38.56 9.07
N ALA A 16 4.26 -38.55 9.85
CA ALA A 16 3.19 -37.58 9.72
C ALA A 16 3.49 -36.23 10.36
N ASN A 17 4.55 -36.13 11.20
CA ASN A 17 4.90 -34.93 11.96
C ASN A 17 3.74 -34.34 12.80
N LEU A 18 2.76 -35.19 13.19
CA LEU A 18 1.58 -34.77 13.98
C LEU A 18 2.01 -34.14 15.31
N GLY A 19 1.48 -32.97 15.63
CA GLY A 19 1.79 -32.23 16.85
C GLY A 19 3.14 -31.52 16.84
N THR A 20 3.87 -31.46 15.72
CA THR A 20 5.11 -30.69 15.56
C THR A 20 4.84 -29.45 14.70
N GLU A 21 5.79 -28.52 14.64
CA GLU A 21 5.71 -27.35 13.72
C GLU A 21 5.63 -27.74 12.23
N ARG A 22 5.91 -28.99 11.88
CA ARG A 22 5.79 -29.56 10.54
C ARG A 22 4.47 -30.31 10.31
N ASP A 23 3.58 -30.30 11.29
CA ASP A 23 2.26 -30.90 11.16
C ASP A 23 1.44 -30.11 10.12
N LYS A 24 1.00 -30.77 9.05
CA LYS A 24 0.19 -30.16 8.01
C LYS A 24 -1.15 -29.63 8.52
N ALA A 25 -1.65 -30.18 9.64
CA ALA A 25 -2.87 -29.72 10.28
C ALA A 25 -2.65 -28.49 11.18
N SER A 26 -1.42 -28.16 11.56
CA SER A 26 -1.12 -27.00 12.40
C SER A 26 -1.49 -25.67 11.72
N GLY A 27 -1.45 -25.62 10.38
CA GLY A 27 -1.85 -24.46 9.59
C GLY A 27 -3.37 -24.25 9.48
N SER A 28 -4.20 -25.17 10.03
CA SER A 28 -5.66 -25.04 10.03
C SER A 28 -6.23 -24.51 11.35
N VAL A 29 -5.39 -24.20 12.31
CA VAL A 29 -5.81 -23.60 13.58
C VAL A 29 -5.64 -22.09 13.52
N TYR A 30 -6.76 -21.37 13.55
CA TYR A 30 -6.77 -19.91 13.64
C TYR A 30 -6.52 -19.51 15.10
N ALA A 31 -5.26 -19.38 15.49
CA ALA A 31 -4.90 -18.78 16.76
C ALA A 31 -4.53 -17.32 16.51
N PRO A 32 -5.25 -16.34 17.06
CA PRO A 32 -4.90 -14.93 16.94
C PRO A 32 -3.67 -14.65 17.81
N VAL A 33 -2.49 -14.85 17.24
CA VAL A 33 -1.23 -14.43 17.87
C VAL A 33 -0.85 -13.09 17.28
N ALA A 34 -1.03 -12.02 18.06
CA ALA A 34 -0.62 -10.70 17.64
C ALA A 34 0.90 -10.64 17.45
N MET A 35 1.34 -10.14 16.29
CA MET A 35 2.76 -9.90 16.03
C MET A 35 3.28 -8.80 16.94
N SER A 36 4.41 -9.04 17.58
CA SER A 36 5.08 -8.00 18.37
C SER A 36 5.59 -6.86 17.49
N ASP A 37 5.69 -5.65 18.05
CA ASP A 37 6.23 -4.48 17.36
C ASP A 37 7.66 -4.71 16.83
N LEU A 38 8.43 -5.57 17.52
CA LEU A 38 9.78 -5.93 17.08
C LEU A 38 9.74 -6.82 15.84
N GLU A 39 8.86 -7.82 15.80
CA GLU A 39 8.66 -8.68 14.64
C GLU A 39 8.16 -7.88 13.44
N LEU A 40 7.17 -7.00 13.63
CA LEU A 40 6.67 -6.09 12.60
C LEU A 40 7.77 -5.21 12.03
N SER A 41 8.57 -4.59 12.89
CA SER A 41 9.71 -3.75 12.49
C SER A 41 10.78 -4.55 11.75
N SER A 42 11.06 -5.78 12.23
CA SER A 42 12.06 -6.66 11.61
C SER A 42 11.60 -7.16 10.24
N ALA A 43 10.34 -7.58 10.10
CA ALA A 43 9.74 -7.97 8.83
C ALA A 43 9.77 -6.83 7.81
N TYR A 44 9.36 -5.62 8.22
CA TYR A 44 9.36 -4.44 7.36
C TYR A 44 10.77 -4.02 6.89
N ARG A 45 11.77 -4.14 7.76
CA ARG A 45 13.15 -3.74 7.45
C ARG A 45 13.93 -4.81 6.72
N GLY A 46 13.67 -6.08 7.02
CA GLY A 46 14.44 -7.22 6.53
C GLY A 46 13.91 -7.88 5.28
N ALA A 47 12.60 -7.75 4.98
CA ALA A 47 11.98 -8.41 3.85
C ALA A 47 11.27 -7.44 2.90
N TRP A 48 11.36 -7.69 1.61
CA TRP A 48 10.82 -6.81 0.57
C TRP A 48 9.29 -6.86 0.45
N LEU A 49 8.67 -8.04 0.63
CA LEU A 49 7.22 -8.23 0.56
C LEU A 49 6.48 -7.45 1.66
N PRO A 50 6.79 -7.62 2.97
CA PRO A 50 6.17 -6.84 4.03
C PRO A 50 6.31 -5.34 3.81
N ARG A 51 7.49 -4.89 3.35
CA ARG A 51 7.73 -3.48 3.06
C ARG A 51 6.82 -2.95 1.97
N LYS A 52 6.70 -3.66 0.84
CA LYS A 52 5.81 -3.26 -0.26
C LYS A 52 4.34 -3.24 0.17
N ILE A 53 3.88 -4.25 0.91
CA ILE A 53 2.49 -4.35 1.40
C ILE A 53 2.13 -3.16 2.29
N VAL A 54 3.07 -2.70 3.11
CA VAL A 54 2.86 -1.54 3.98
C VAL A 54 2.94 -0.23 3.21
N ASP A 55 3.91 -0.07 2.30
CA ASP A 55 4.24 1.23 1.67
C ASP A 55 3.36 1.58 0.47
N ILE A 56 2.92 0.59 -0.32
CA ILE A 56 2.23 0.82 -1.59
C ILE A 56 0.89 1.56 -1.42
N PRO A 57 -0.06 1.11 -0.57
CA PRO A 57 -1.34 1.79 -0.44
C PRO A 57 -1.24 3.25 0.05
N PRO A 58 -0.44 3.60 1.09
CA PRO A 58 -0.23 5.00 1.47
C PRO A 58 0.42 5.85 0.37
N LEU A 59 1.34 5.27 -0.39
CA LEU A 59 1.94 5.96 -1.53
C LEU A 59 0.88 6.26 -2.59
N ASP A 60 0.06 5.29 -2.94
CA ASP A 60 -0.96 5.44 -3.96
C ASP A 60 -2.08 6.39 -3.49
N ALA A 61 -2.51 6.31 -2.24
CA ALA A 61 -3.51 7.22 -1.66
C ALA A 61 -3.03 8.69 -1.63
N THR A 62 -1.72 8.93 -1.56
CA THR A 62 -1.18 10.28 -1.46
C THR A 62 -0.48 10.78 -2.73
N ARG A 63 -0.20 9.92 -3.72
CA ARG A 63 0.52 10.31 -4.96
C ARG A 63 -0.27 11.31 -5.81
N ARG A 64 -1.59 11.19 -5.82
CA ARG A 64 -2.53 12.14 -6.41
C ARG A 64 -3.24 12.84 -5.26
N TRP A 65 -2.66 13.98 -4.85
CA TRP A 65 -3.19 14.73 -3.73
C TRP A 65 -4.52 15.38 -4.12
N ARG A 66 -5.22 15.91 -3.16
CA ARG A 66 -6.50 16.59 -3.31
C ARG A 66 -6.34 17.94 -4.00
N GLY A 67 -7.38 18.37 -4.68
CA GLY A 67 -7.51 19.71 -5.30
C GLY A 67 -8.57 20.54 -4.58
N TRP A 68 -8.21 21.74 -4.14
CA TRP A 68 -9.12 22.63 -3.45
C TRP A 68 -10.08 23.31 -4.40
N GLN A 69 -11.34 23.40 -4.00
CA GLN A 69 -12.41 24.13 -4.71
C GLN A 69 -12.64 25.47 -4.00
N ALA A 70 -12.03 26.54 -4.53
CA ALA A 70 -12.03 27.88 -3.98
C ALA A 70 -11.59 28.88 -5.05
N THR A 71 -11.50 30.19 -4.73
CA THR A 71 -10.88 31.15 -5.63
C THR A 71 -9.38 30.89 -5.76
N LYS A 72 -8.78 31.30 -6.86
CA LYS A 72 -7.36 31.11 -7.15
C LYS A 72 -6.45 31.59 -6.01
N GLU A 73 -6.73 32.79 -5.47
CA GLU A 73 -5.95 33.35 -4.38
C GLU A 73 -6.07 32.53 -3.08
N GLN A 74 -7.25 31.96 -2.81
CA GLN A 74 -7.47 31.10 -1.65
C GLN A 74 -6.74 29.78 -1.82
N ILE A 75 -6.80 29.19 -3.02
CA ILE A 75 -6.08 27.94 -3.35
C ILE A 75 -4.57 28.14 -3.13
N GLU A 76 -3.99 29.18 -3.69
CA GLU A 76 -2.55 29.48 -3.54
C GLU A 76 -2.14 29.60 -2.06
N LYS A 77 -2.95 30.24 -1.21
CA LYS A 77 -2.68 30.36 0.23
C LYS A 77 -2.80 29.00 0.95
N ILE A 78 -3.81 28.21 0.63
CA ILE A 78 -4.02 26.87 1.23
C ILE A 78 -2.88 25.93 0.84
N GLU A 79 -2.52 25.87 -0.43
CA GLU A 79 -1.42 25.04 -0.92
C GLU A 79 -0.06 25.46 -0.37
N ALA A 80 0.17 26.77 -0.21
CA ALA A 80 1.36 27.30 0.46
C ALA A 80 1.45 26.82 1.93
N GLU A 81 0.32 26.82 2.64
CA GLU A 81 0.24 26.34 4.03
C GLU A 81 0.41 24.82 4.11
N GLU A 82 -0.22 24.02 3.21
CA GLU A 82 0.01 22.59 3.11
C GLU A 82 1.50 22.26 2.86
N LYS A 83 2.13 23.02 1.98
CA LYS A 83 3.56 22.87 1.67
C LYS A 83 4.43 23.26 2.87
N ARG A 84 4.12 24.36 3.57
CA ARG A 84 4.85 24.79 4.76
C ARG A 84 4.81 23.73 5.88
N LEU A 85 3.66 23.09 6.05
CA LEU A 85 3.43 22.01 7.03
C LEU A 85 3.92 20.64 6.55
N ASP A 86 4.29 20.51 5.27
CA ASP A 86 4.65 19.25 4.63
C ASP A 86 3.54 18.17 4.80
N LEU A 87 2.29 18.62 4.68
CA LEU A 87 1.10 17.84 5.05
C LEU A 87 1.03 16.52 4.30
N ARG A 88 1.14 16.54 2.97
CA ARG A 88 1.06 15.36 2.12
C ARG A 88 2.04 14.25 2.54
N ARG A 89 3.30 14.61 2.81
CA ARG A 89 4.31 13.66 3.25
C ARG A 89 4.01 13.12 4.65
N LYS A 90 3.52 13.96 5.55
CA LYS A 90 3.15 13.56 6.93
C LYS A 90 1.95 12.63 6.96
N VAL A 91 0.94 12.87 6.11
CA VAL A 91 -0.21 11.96 5.95
C VAL A 91 0.26 10.61 5.43
N LYS A 92 1.08 10.57 4.34
CA LYS A 92 1.69 9.33 3.87
C LYS A 92 2.42 8.58 4.99
N GLN A 93 3.24 9.30 5.76
CA GLN A 93 4.02 8.72 6.85
C GLN A 93 3.12 8.17 7.97
N ALA A 94 2.05 8.87 8.33
CA ALA A 94 1.09 8.41 9.32
C ALA A 94 0.35 7.16 8.85
N MET A 95 -0.16 7.14 7.63
CA MET A 95 -0.81 5.98 7.03
C MET A 95 0.15 4.77 6.95
N THR A 96 1.42 4.98 6.55
CA THR A 96 2.43 3.91 6.53
C THR A 96 2.65 3.33 7.94
N ARG A 97 2.79 4.19 8.95
CA ARG A 97 2.98 3.76 10.35
C ARG A 97 1.73 3.08 10.92
N ALA A 98 0.55 3.57 10.57
CA ALA A 98 -0.72 2.94 10.97
C ALA A 98 -0.83 1.53 10.39
N ARG A 99 -0.55 1.35 9.11
CA ARG A 99 -0.55 0.04 8.46
C ARG A 99 0.50 -0.91 9.05
N LEU A 100 1.67 -0.41 9.41
CA LEU A 100 2.73 -1.23 9.99
C LEU A 100 2.44 -1.64 11.44
N PHE A 101 2.03 -0.68 12.28
CA PHE A 101 1.91 -0.89 13.72
C PHE A 101 0.46 -0.97 14.22
N GLY A 102 -0.54 -0.89 13.32
CA GLY A 102 -1.96 -0.89 13.70
C GLY A 102 -2.51 0.49 14.04
N GLY A 103 -1.66 1.51 14.20
CA GLY A 103 -2.12 2.86 14.47
C GLY A 103 -1.03 3.90 14.46
N ALA A 104 -1.39 5.12 14.03
CA ALA A 104 -0.55 6.31 14.08
C ALA A 104 -1.42 7.57 14.14
N ALA A 105 -0.85 8.67 14.59
CA ALA A 105 -1.53 9.94 14.61
C ALA A 105 -0.62 11.08 14.14
N ILE A 106 -1.25 12.16 13.65
CA ILE A 106 -0.59 13.43 13.41
C ILE A 106 -1.05 14.39 14.51
N PHE A 107 -0.13 14.85 15.33
CA PHE A 107 -0.38 15.88 16.34
C PHE A 107 -0.40 17.27 15.69
N ILE A 108 -1.45 18.05 15.99
CA ILE A 108 -1.65 19.42 15.52
C ILE A 108 -1.03 20.36 16.56
N GLY A 109 0.15 20.89 16.26
CA GLY A 109 0.88 21.80 17.14
C GLY A 109 0.48 23.25 16.90
N THR A 110 -0.27 23.84 17.85
CA THR A 110 -0.68 25.25 17.84
C THR A 110 0.21 26.15 18.70
N GLY A 111 1.09 25.55 19.51
CA GLY A 111 1.93 26.26 20.48
C GLY A 111 1.28 26.41 21.86
N GLU A 112 0.06 25.91 22.05
CA GLU A 112 -0.59 25.85 23.34
C GLU A 112 0.13 24.90 24.30
N ARG A 113 0.29 25.30 25.57
CA ARG A 113 1.01 24.51 26.58
C ARG A 113 0.21 23.33 27.13
N ASN A 114 -1.11 23.49 27.25
CA ASN A 114 -1.98 22.45 27.82
C ASN A 114 -2.63 21.63 26.71
N THR A 115 -2.02 20.49 26.40
CA THR A 115 -2.50 19.57 25.35
C THR A 115 -3.64 18.67 25.82
N ALA A 116 -3.92 18.59 27.12
CA ALA A 116 -5.03 17.80 27.65
C ALA A 116 -6.41 18.45 27.40
N LEU A 117 -6.46 19.74 27.11
CA LEU A 117 -7.68 20.42 26.73
C LEU A 117 -8.03 20.21 25.26
N PRO A 118 -9.32 20.20 24.90
CA PRO A 118 -9.76 20.15 23.50
C PRO A 118 -9.10 21.23 22.67
N LEU A 119 -8.84 20.93 21.40
CA LEU A 119 -8.35 21.91 20.45
C LEU A 119 -9.47 22.91 20.13
N ASN A 120 -9.20 24.18 20.35
CA ASN A 120 -10.09 25.25 19.92
C ASN A 120 -9.80 25.61 18.46
N SER A 121 -10.48 24.93 17.53
CA SER A 121 -10.32 25.19 16.10
C SER A 121 -10.72 26.61 15.72
N ASP A 122 -11.77 27.16 16.36
CA ASP A 122 -12.28 28.52 16.08
C ASP A 122 -11.30 29.62 16.47
N GLY A 123 -10.45 29.35 17.44
CA GLY A 123 -9.40 30.28 17.88
C GLY A 123 -8.16 30.35 17.03
N ILE A 124 -8.07 29.47 15.99
CA ILE A 124 -6.90 29.43 15.13
C ILE A 124 -6.89 30.63 14.17
N GLN A 125 -5.86 31.45 14.27
CA GLN A 125 -5.59 32.58 13.41
C GLN A 125 -4.66 32.21 12.24
N ALA A 126 -4.45 33.11 11.29
CA ALA A 126 -3.49 32.93 10.21
C ALA A 126 -2.10 32.53 10.76
N GLY A 127 -1.52 31.46 10.21
CA GLY A 127 -0.26 30.84 10.69
C GLY A 127 -0.38 30.19 12.07
N GLY A 128 -1.61 29.88 12.54
CA GLY A 128 -1.87 29.32 13.87
C GLY A 128 -1.42 27.88 14.05
N ILE A 129 -1.40 27.06 12.98
CA ILE A 129 -0.72 25.77 13.03
C ILE A 129 0.78 26.01 12.93
N LYS A 130 1.52 25.68 13.98
CA LYS A 130 2.98 25.88 14.01
C LYS A 130 3.74 24.72 13.39
N TYR A 131 3.32 23.50 13.69
CA TYR A 131 3.92 22.27 13.19
C TYR A 131 2.94 21.09 13.24
N LEU A 132 3.25 20.05 12.50
CA LEU A 132 2.60 18.76 12.57
C LEU A 132 3.65 17.71 12.97
N THR A 133 3.31 16.79 13.86
CA THR A 133 4.22 15.71 14.30
C THR A 133 3.56 14.35 14.14
N VAL A 134 4.21 13.46 13.40
CA VAL A 134 3.70 12.09 13.19
C VAL A 134 4.21 11.18 14.30
N MET A 135 3.29 10.58 15.03
CA MET A 135 3.54 9.63 16.12
C MET A 135 2.91 8.27 15.77
N ASN A 136 3.53 7.19 16.22
CA ASN A 136 2.96 5.86 16.10
C ASN A 136 2.30 5.43 17.44
N ARG A 137 1.57 4.29 17.43
CA ARG A 137 0.88 3.79 18.63
C ARG A 137 1.81 3.59 19.84
N ARG A 138 3.10 3.28 19.63
CA ARG A 138 4.09 3.10 20.70
C ARG A 138 4.40 4.39 21.46
N GLN A 139 4.21 5.52 20.81
CA GLN A 139 4.43 6.83 21.40
C GLN A 139 3.17 7.40 22.06
N LEU A 140 1.99 6.85 21.74
CA LEU A 140 0.68 7.31 22.19
C LEU A 140 -0.08 6.15 22.83
N SER A 141 -0.11 6.11 24.16
CA SER A 141 -0.89 5.13 24.91
C SER A 141 -2.30 5.67 25.13
N PRO A 142 -3.36 4.99 24.64
CA PRO A 142 -4.74 5.38 24.93
C PRO A 142 -5.01 5.30 26.42
N THR A 143 -5.89 6.18 26.92
CA THR A 143 -6.44 6.12 28.26
C THR A 143 -7.75 5.31 28.27
N GLU A 144 -8.61 5.53 29.23
CA GLU A 144 -9.93 4.90 29.30
C GLU A 144 -10.78 5.25 28.07
N LEU A 145 -11.64 4.31 27.64
CA LEU A 145 -12.63 4.57 26.61
C LEU A 145 -13.77 5.42 27.18
N GLU A 146 -14.33 6.29 26.34
CA GLU A 146 -15.56 6.99 26.64
C GLU A 146 -16.75 6.03 26.58
N GLN A 147 -17.45 5.90 27.69
CA GLN A 147 -18.59 4.99 27.84
C GLN A 147 -19.96 5.69 27.79
N ASP A 148 -19.97 7.02 27.74
CA ASP A 148 -21.21 7.78 27.61
C ASP A 148 -21.70 7.71 26.15
N PRO A 149 -22.85 7.04 25.86
CA PRO A 149 -23.36 6.94 24.50
C PRO A 149 -23.82 8.29 23.92
N GLN A 150 -23.98 9.33 24.74
CA GLN A 150 -24.29 10.70 24.27
C GLN A 150 -23.03 11.48 23.89
N SER A 151 -21.85 10.97 24.22
CA SER A 151 -20.57 11.58 23.83
C SER A 151 -20.24 11.28 22.38
N PRO A 152 -19.77 12.27 21.59
CA PRO A 152 -19.26 12.03 20.24
C PRO A 152 -17.98 11.19 20.21
N LEU A 153 -17.38 10.94 21.38
CA LEU A 153 -16.20 10.10 21.56
C LEU A 153 -16.56 8.70 22.07
N PHE A 154 -17.85 8.32 22.13
CA PHE A 154 -18.26 6.98 22.57
C PHE A 154 -17.45 5.89 21.91
N GLY A 155 -16.93 4.95 22.72
CA GLY A 155 -16.08 3.86 22.26
C GLY A 155 -14.65 4.27 21.83
N LYS A 156 -14.28 5.56 21.95
CA LYS A 156 -12.95 6.07 21.64
C LYS A 156 -12.20 6.47 22.93
N PRO A 157 -10.86 6.46 22.93
CA PRO A 157 -10.09 6.93 24.09
C PRO A 157 -10.42 8.37 24.45
N LYS A 158 -10.64 8.63 25.77
CA LYS A 158 -10.85 9.99 26.29
C LYS A 158 -9.64 10.90 26.10
N ALA A 159 -8.45 10.34 26.21
CA ALA A 159 -7.19 11.02 25.99
C ALA A 159 -6.11 10.02 25.55
N TYR A 160 -5.01 10.55 25.09
CA TYR A 160 -3.79 9.78 24.79
C TYR A 160 -2.66 10.29 25.67
N ARG A 161 -1.83 9.36 26.16
CA ARG A 161 -0.67 9.71 26.99
C ARG A 161 0.61 9.49 26.19
N LEU A 162 1.45 10.53 26.13
CA LEU A 162 2.72 10.46 25.42
C LEU A 162 3.72 9.61 26.21
N ALA A 163 4.24 8.55 25.57
CA ALA A 163 5.24 7.68 26.17
C ALA A 163 6.51 8.47 26.56
N GLY A 164 7.03 8.16 27.73
CA GLY A 164 8.24 8.80 28.27
C GLY A 164 7.99 10.09 29.06
N SER A 165 7.09 10.96 28.64
CA SER A 165 6.79 12.20 29.37
C SER A 165 5.51 12.15 30.19
N GLY A 166 4.59 11.22 29.88
CA GLY A 166 3.29 11.13 30.51
C GLY A 166 2.32 12.29 30.19
N ILE A 167 2.68 13.17 29.26
CA ILE A 167 1.84 14.29 28.86
C ILE A 167 0.57 13.76 28.22
N GLU A 168 -0.59 14.26 28.67
CA GLU A 168 -1.88 13.93 28.11
C GLU A 168 -2.21 14.83 26.92
N ILE A 169 -2.79 14.18 25.90
CA ILE A 169 -3.19 14.81 24.65
C ILE A 169 -4.66 14.49 24.39
N HIS A 170 -5.47 15.52 24.24
CA HIS A 170 -6.87 15.36 23.89
C HIS A 170 -7.02 14.82 22.45
N PRO A 171 -7.97 13.90 22.16
CA PRO A 171 -8.15 13.31 20.84
C PRO A 171 -8.33 14.33 19.72
N SER A 172 -9.00 15.46 19.97
CA SER A 172 -9.17 16.54 19.00
C SER A 172 -7.87 17.20 18.52
N ARG A 173 -6.73 16.93 19.19
CA ARG A 173 -5.41 17.40 18.74
C ARG A 173 -4.68 16.40 17.88
N LEU A 174 -5.32 15.27 17.60
CA LEU A 174 -4.75 14.14 16.87
C LEU A 174 -5.58 13.79 15.64
N VAL A 175 -4.94 13.72 14.50
CA VAL A 175 -5.48 13.07 13.30
C VAL A 175 -5.09 11.61 13.39
N ILE A 176 -6.06 10.74 13.67
CA ILE A 176 -5.82 9.33 13.98
C ILE A 176 -6.03 8.50 12.72
N PHE A 177 -5.03 7.69 12.38
CA PHE A 177 -5.09 6.69 11.33
C PHE A 177 -5.00 5.31 11.98
N ILE A 178 -5.96 4.45 11.68
CA ILE A 178 -6.00 3.06 12.13
C ILE A 178 -5.42 2.16 11.04
N GLY A 179 -4.80 1.05 11.41
CA GLY A 179 -4.28 0.06 10.47
C GLY A 179 -5.38 -0.83 9.92
N ALA A 180 -5.45 -2.10 10.37
CA ALA A 180 -6.60 -2.95 10.16
C ALA A 180 -7.55 -2.78 11.35
N GLU A 181 -8.79 -2.40 11.06
CA GLU A 181 -9.79 -2.14 12.10
C GLU A 181 -10.14 -3.43 12.85
N HIS A 182 -10.22 -3.35 14.17
CA HIS A 182 -10.70 -4.45 15.00
C HIS A 182 -12.21 -4.53 14.91
N PRO A 183 -12.80 -5.69 14.56
CA PRO A 183 -14.25 -5.84 14.48
C PRO A 183 -14.92 -5.68 15.86
N ASP A 184 -14.17 -5.97 16.92
CA ASP A 184 -14.62 -5.79 18.30
C ASP A 184 -13.48 -5.17 19.13
N PRO A 185 -13.52 -3.84 19.37
CA PRO A 185 -12.49 -3.14 20.13
C PRO A 185 -12.32 -3.64 21.57
N GLU A 186 -13.35 -4.26 22.16
CA GLU A 186 -13.29 -4.79 23.53
C GLU A 186 -12.43 -6.05 23.63
N LEU A 187 -12.26 -6.76 22.51
CA LEU A 187 -11.36 -7.94 22.44
C LEU A 187 -9.91 -7.54 22.22
N ALA A 188 -9.62 -6.28 21.91
CA ALA A 188 -8.24 -5.82 21.80
C ALA A 188 -7.52 -5.86 23.15
N MET A 189 -6.39 -6.57 23.22
CA MET A 189 -5.62 -6.75 24.44
C MET A 189 -4.31 -5.98 24.42
N GLY A 190 -3.88 -5.50 25.58
CA GLY A 190 -2.55 -4.93 25.77
C GLY A 190 -2.29 -3.68 24.93
N ASN A 191 -1.28 -3.75 24.06
CA ASN A 191 -0.83 -2.59 23.26
C ASN A 191 -1.77 -2.23 22.09
N GLU A 192 -2.75 -3.08 21.80
CA GLU A 192 -3.71 -2.88 20.71
C GLU A 192 -4.95 -2.10 21.14
N PHE A 193 -5.15 -1.98 22.46
CA PHE A 193 -6.26 -1.22 23.02
C PHE A 193 -6.35 0.20 22.44
N GLY A 194 -7.50 0.55 21.87
CA GLY A 194 -7.74 1.84 21.21
C GLY A 194 -7.05 2.05 19.86
N TRP A 195 -6.45 0.99 19.32
CA TRP A 195 -5.80 0.93 18.01
C TRP A 195 -6.29 -0.30 17.24
N GLY A 196 -5.92 -0.40 15.96
CA GLY A 196 -6.17 -1.59 15.16
C GLY A 196 -4.96 -2.53 15.08
N ASP A 197 -5.07 -3.54 14.24
CA ASP A 197 -4.00 -4.47 13.92
C ASP A 197 -3.08 -3.95 12.83
N SER A 198 -1.87 -4.54 12.78
CA SER A 198 -1.02 -4.40 11.60
C SER A 198 -1.65 -5.08 10.39
N VAL A 199 -1.57 -4.44 9.23
CA VAL A 199 -2.00 -5.11 7.98
C VAL A 199 -1.16 -6.34 7.64
N LEU A 200 0.02 -6.48 8.24
CA LEU A 200 0.88 -7.65 8.09
C LEU A 200 0.35 -8.87 8.84
N GLN A 201 -0.49 -8.67 9.86
CA GLN A 201 -1.03 -9.75 10.68
C GLN A 201 -1.76 -10.80 9.83
N ALA A 202 -2.66 -10.36 8.96
CA ALA A 202 -3.47 -11.25 8.13
C ALA A 202 -2.68 -11.92 6.98
N VAL A 203 -1.58 -11.31 6.55
CA VAL A 203 -0.81 -11.79 5.39
C VAL A 203 0.47 -12.53 5.77
N PHE A 204 0.79 -12.58 7.06
CA PHE A 204 2.10 -13.04 7.54
C PHE A 204 2.39 -14.50 7.19
N ASP A 205 1.40 -15.37 7.33
CA ASP A 205 1.56 -16.79 7.00
C ASP A 205 1.77 -17.00 5.49
N ALA A 206 1.06 -16.25 4.64
CA ALA A 206 1.27 -16.29 3.20
C ALA A 206 2.70 -15.84 2.83
N ILE A 207 3.21 -14.79 3.49
CA ILE A 207 4.58 -14.33 3.30
C ILE A 207 5.58 -15.40 3.75
N LYS A 208 5.42 -15.98 4.93
CA LYS A 208 6.30 -17.05 5.45
C LYS A 208 6.34 -18.26 4.50
N GLN A 209 5.18 -18.67 4.00
CA GLN A 209 5.09 -19.78 3.04
C GLN A 209 5.81 -19.46 1.73
N SER A 210 5.67 -18.24 1.21
CA SER A 210 6.37 -17.79 0.01
C SER A 210 7.88 -17.74 0.22
N ASP A 211 8.35 -17.14 1.31
CA ASP A 211 9.78 -17.03 1.65
C ASP A 211 10.39 -18.43 1.89
N GLY A 212 9.68 -19.30 2.60
CA GLY A 212 10.09 -20.68 2.82
C GLY A 212 10.19 -21.50 1.53
N THR A 213 9.23 -21.29 0.61
CA THR A 213 9.26 -21.95 -0.70
C THR A 213 10.46 -21.48 -1.53
N MET A 214 10.74 -20.19 -1.54
CA MET A 214 11.92 -19.62 -2.25
C MET A 214 13.23 -20.14 -1.64
N ALA A 215 13.33 -20.16 -0.30
CA ALA A 215 14.52 -20.66 0.38
C ALA A 215 14.76 -22.15 0.12
N ASN A 216 13.71 -22.98 0.20
CA ASN A 216 13.78 -24.41 -0.11
C ASN A 216 14.15 -24.65 -1.58
N THR A 217 13.60 -23.86 -2.50
CA THR A 217 13.97 -23.93 -3.92
C THR A 217 15.44 -23.59 -4.15
N ALA A 218 15.94 -22.55 -3.49
CA ALA A 218 17.36 -22.21 -3.56
C ALA A 218 18.23 -23.37 -3.05
N SER A 219 17.87 -24.01 -1.94
CA SER A 219 18.57 -25.19 -1.43
C SER A 219 18.53 -26.36 -2.42
N LEU A 220 17.37 -26.64 -3.01
CA LEU A 220 17.22 -27.67 -4.02
C LEU A 220 18.10 -27.42 -5.26
N VAL A 221 18.27 -26.17 -5.68
CA VAL A 221 19.17 -25.81 -6.79
C VAL A 221 20.62 -26.13 -6.45
N PHE A 222 21.05 -25.89 -5.20
CA PHE A 222 22.40 -26.26 -4.77
C PHE A 222 22.59 -27.79 -4.67
N GLU A 223 21.54 -28.53 -4.33
CA GLU A 223 21.55 -29.99 -4.24
C GLU A 223 21.20 -30.68 -5.56
N ALA A 224 20.98 -29.92 -6.64
CA ALA A 224 20.46 -30.40 -7.93
C ALA A 224 21.35 -31.45 -8.59
N LYS A 225 22.58 -31.52 -8.22
CA LYS A 225 23.58 -32.43 -8.75
C LYS A 225 24.15 -33.29 -7.65
N VAL A 226 23.74 -34.57 -7.64
CA VAL A 226 24.31 -35.56 -6.74
C VAL A 226 25.20 -36.47 -7.59
N ASP A 227 26.48 -36.51 -7.25
CA ASP A 227 27.41 -37.44 -7.82
C ASP A 227 27.39 -38.73 -7.01
N VAL A 228 27.08 -39.81 -7.66
CA VAL A 228 27.05 -41.14 -7.09
C VAL A 228 28.27 -41.93 -7.63
N ILE A 229 29.17 -42.29 -6.72
CA ILE A 229 30.31 -43.16 -7.04
C ILE A 229 30.01 -44.51 -6.41
N LYS A 230 29.89 -45.55 -7.21
CA LYS A 230 29.71 -46.93 -6.76
C LYS A 230 31.09 -47.58 -6.66
N ILE A 231 31.45 -47.99 -5.47
CA ILE A 231 32.73 -48.67 -5.17
C ILE A 231 32.37 -50.11 -4.78
N PRO A 232 32.87 -51.14 -5.46
CA PRO A 232 32.65 -52.52 -5.07
C PRO A 232 33.15 -52.79 -3.63
N ASP A 233 32.40 -53.60 -2.88
CA ASP A 233 32.72 -54.01 -1.52
C ASP A 233 33.03 -52.87 -0.51
N PHE A 234 32.52 -51.65 -0.79
CA PHE A 234 32.79 -50.42 -0.03
C PHE A 234 32.61 -50.61 1.50
N MET A 235 31.50 -51.23 1.92
CA MET A 235 31.20 -51.43 3.36
C MET A 235 32.15 -52.38 4.04
N GLN A 236 32.71 -53.38 3.32
CA GLN A 236 33.69 -54.30 3.88
C GLN A 236 35.08 -53.62 3.94
N GLN A 237 35.42 -52.86 2.95
CA GLN A 237 36.71 -52.15 2.88
C GLN A 237 36.78 -50.98 3.90
N LEU A 238 35.65 -50.39 4.31
CA LEU A 238 35.58 -49.35 5.34
C LEU A 238 35.97 -49.83 6.76
N GLN A 239 36.04 -51.15 6.96
CA GLN A 239 36.52 -51.70 8.23
C GLN A 239 38.06 -51.59 8.40
N ASP A 240 38.79 -51.33 7.32
CA ASP A 240 40.24 -51.03 7.36
C ASP A 240 40.47 -49.51 7.51
N PRO A 241 41.06 -49.02 8.64
CA PRO A 241 41.37 -47.63 8.85
C PRO A 241 42.29 -46.98 7.79
N LYS A 242 43.08 -47.78 7.10
CA LYS A 242 43.92 -47.29 6.01
C LYS A 242 43.09 -46.97 4.75
N PHE A 243 42.11 -47.83 4.47
CA PHE A 243 41.20 -47.62 3.35
C PHE A 243 40.30 -46.39 3.56
N GLU A 244 39.77 -46.21 4.76
CA GLU A 244 39.00 -45.03 5.14
C GLU A 244 39.80 -43.74 4.84
N LYS A 245 41.03 -43.67 5.26
CA LYS A 245 41.91 -42.53 5.05
C LYS A 245 42.20 -42.24 3.57
N GLN A 246 42.41 -43.33 2.80
CA GLN A 246 42.62 -43.22 1.35
C GLN A 246 41.36 -42.74 0.62
N ILE A 247 40.21 -43.21 0.96
CA ILE A 247 38.91 -42.77 0.41
C ILE A 247 38.66 -41.29 0.70
N LEU A 248 38.86 -40.84 1.94
CA LEU A 248 38.67 -39.43 2.32
C LEU A 248 39.61 -38.51 1.53
N GLU A 249 40.88 -38.91 1.37
CA GLU A 249 41.83 -38.13 0.59
C GLU A 249 41.45 -38.12 -0.89
N ARG A 250 40.97 -39.24 -1.45
CA ARG A 250 40.51 -39.35 -2.83
C ARG A 250 39.28 -38.48 -3.08
N ILE A 251 38.27 -38.50 -2.17
CA ILE A 251 37.07 -37.65 -2.26
C ILE A 251 37.49 -36.19 -2.21
N ARG A 252 38.42 -35.84 -1.33
CA ARG A 252 38.97 -34.48 -1.22
C ARG A 252 39.65 -34.03 -2.53
N LEU A 253 40.50 -34.88 -3.11
CA LEU A 253 41.16 -34.62 -4.40
C LEU A 253 40.15 -34.52 -5.55
N ALA A 254 39.16 -35.40 -5.57
CA ALA A 254 38.09 -35.36 -6.57
C ALA A 254 37.25 -34.09 -6.46
N ALA A 255 36.93 -33.62 -5.24
CA ALA A 255 36.25 -32.36 -4.99
C ALA A 255 37.06 -31.14 -5.43
N MET A 256 38.40 -31.18 -5.22
CA MET A 256 39.30 -30.10 -5.66
C MET A 256 39.51 -30.13 -7.20
N ALA A 257 39.55 -31.30 -7.83
CA ALA A 257 39.71 -31.48 -9.27
C ALA A 257 38.43 -31.20 -10.08
N LYS A 258 37.29 -31.01 -9.43
CA LYS A 258 35.96 -30.80 -10.01
C LYS A 258 35.77 -29.38 -10.58
N GLY A 259 36.86 -28.70 -10.94
CA GLY A 259 36.84 -27.48 -11.72
C GLY A 259 36.34 -27.73 -13.15
N ILE A 260 36.09 -26.65 -13.91
CA ILE A 260 35.47 -26.62 -15.24
C ILE A 260 36.08 -27.62 -16.22
N ASN A 261 37.33 -28.07 -16.01
CA ASN A 261 38.06 -29.02 -16.88
C ASN A 261 38.63 -30.24 -16.12
N GLY A 262 38.10 -30.56 -14.94
CA GLY A 262 38.61 -31.63 -14.12
C GLY A 262 38.19 -33.03 -14.63
N ALA A 263 39.12 -33.92 -14.83
CA ALA A 263 38.85 -35.34 -15.10
C ALA A 263 38.72 -36.09 -13.77
N LEU A 264 37.68 -36.93 -13.62
CA LEU A 264 37.56 -37.85 -12.52
C LEU A 264 38.16 -39.21 -12.97
N LEU A 265 39.20 -39.67 -12.26
CA LEU A 265 39.80 -40.99 -12.47
C LEU A 265 39.09 -42.02 -11.61
N LEU A 266 38.55 -43.04 -12.27
CA LEU A 266 37.84 -44.18 -11.68
C LEU A 266 38.66 -45.47 -11.92
N ASP A 267 38.53 -46.44 -11.01
CA ASP A 267 38.97 -47.81 -11.25
C ASP A 267 38.03 -48.50 -12.21
N ALA A 268 38.52 -49.54 -12.94
CA ALA A 268 37.74 -50.28 -13.93
C ALA A 268 36.45 -50.93 -13.37
N ALA A 269 36.38 -51.14 -12.07
CA ALA A 269 35.22 -51.71 -11.38
C ALA A 269 34.29 -50.64 -10.72
N GLU A 270 34.66 -49.38 -10.78
CA GLU A 270 33.86 -48.28 -10.22
C GLU A 270 32.94 -47.67 -11.26
N GLU A 271 31.75 -47.28 -10.85
CA GLU A 271 30.78 -46.57 -11.68
C GLU A 271 30.55 -45.19 -11.15
N TYR A 272 30.50 -44.22 -12.03
CA TYR A 272 30.11 -42.84 -11.75
C TYR A 272 28.81 -42.48 -12.45
N GLU A 273 27.84 -42.03 -11.68
CA GLU A 273 26.56 -41.56 -12.17
C GLU A 273 26.27 -40.17 -11.61
N THR A 274 25.89 -39.25 -12.46
CA THR A 274 25.39 -37.96 -12.02
C THR A 274 23.87 -37.94 -12.05
N LYS A 275 23.23 -37.82 -10.90
CA LYS A 275 21.78 -37.62 -10.84
C LYS A 275 21.49 -36.13 -10.80
N THR A 276 20.74 -35.67 -11.79
CA THR A 276 20.28 -34.27 -11.88
C THR A 276 18.77 -34.22 -11.61
N ALA A 277 18.36 -33.28 -10.76
CA ALA A 277 16.95 -33.01 -10.53
C ALA A 277 16.39 -32.10 -11.65
N SER A 278 15.14 -32.32 -12.03
CA SER A 278 14.43 -31.43 -12.97
C SER A 278 13.61 -30.43 -12.16
N PHE A 279 13.73 -29.13 -12.50
CA PHE A 279 13.04 -28.01 -11.85
C PHE A 279 11.92 -27.39 -12.68
N GLY A 280 11.43 -28.11 -13.74
CA GLY A 280 10.51 -27.56 -14.73
C GLY A 280 9.21 -26.94 -14.13
N GLY A 281 8.69 -27.45 -12.99
CA GLY A 281 7.48 -26.93 -12.37
C GLY A 281 7.70 -25.96 -11.20
N VAL A 282 8.95 -25.72 -10.81
CA VAL A 282 9.26 -24.88 -9.63
C VAL A 282 8.89 -23.41 -9.82
N PRO A 283 9.14 -22.77 -10.98
CA PRO A 283 8.72 -21.39 -11.21
C PRO A 283 7.22 -21.20 -11.03
N ASP A 284 6.39 -22.11 -11.54
CA ASP A 284 4.94 -22.03 -11.41
C ASP A 284 4.48 -22.11 -9.95
N ILE A 285 5.16 -22.92 -9.13
CA ILE A 285 4.87 -23.02 -7.70
C ILE A 285 5.19 -21.71 -7.00
N ILE A 286 6.35 -21.12 -7.26
CA ILE A 286 6.75 -19.83 -6.67
C ILE A 286 5.75 -18.74 -7.07
N ASP A 287 5.37 -18.68 -8.33
CA ASP A 287 4.40 -17.69 -8.83
C ASP A 287 3.03 -17.84 -8.13
N ARG A 288 2.57 -19.08 -7.87
CA ARG A 288 1.33 -19.31 -7.13
C ARG A 288 1.40 -18.82 -5.67
N PHE A 289 2.51 -19.01 -4.99
CA PHE A 289 2.68 -18.49 -3.64
C PHE A 289 2.73 -16.95 -3.64
N LEU A 290 3.42 -16.33 -4.60
CA LEU A 290 3.44 -14.88 -4.74
C LEU A 290 2.05 -14.31 -5.08
N GLN A 291 1.26 -15.00 -5.91
CA GLN A 291 -0.13 -14.65 -6.18
C GLN A 291 -1.01 -14.75 -4.91
N ALA A 292 -0.79 -15.79 -4.09
CA ALA A 292 -1.49 -15.91 -2.81
C ALA A 292 -1.16 -14.76 -1.85
N VAL A 293 0.10 -14.33 -1.79
CA VAL A 293 0.50 -13.14 -1.01
C VAL A 293 -0.17 -11.88 -1.56
N SER A 294 -0.22 -11.72 -2.88
CA SER A 294 -0.89 -10.59 -3.55
C SER A 294 -2.39 -10.54 -3.20
N GLY A 295 -3.07 -11.67 -3.28
CA GLY A 295 -4.48 -11.79 -2.88
C GLY A 295 -4.70 -11.53 -1.40
N ALA A 296 -3.87 -12.08 -0.52
CA ALA A 296 -3.96 -11.84 0.92
C ALA A 296 -3.70 -10.37 1.31
N ALA A 297 -2.80 -9.69 0.57
CA ALA A 297 -2.51 -8.26 0.77
C ALA A 297 -3.52 -7.32 0.11
N ASP A 298 -4.40 -7.88 -0.73
CA ASP A 298 -5.36 -7.14 -1.55
C ASP A 298 -4.70 -6.04 -2.42
N ILE A 299 -3.52 -6.38 -2.97
CA ILE A 299 -2.74 -5.55 -3.90
C ILE A 299 -2.49 -6.39 -5.14
N PRO A 300 -2.93 -5.97 -6.34
CA PRO A 300 -2.72 -6.74 -7.57
C PRO A 300 -1.26 -7.14 -7.77
N ALA A 301 -1.04 -8.34 -8.29
CA ALA A 301 0.31 -8.85 -8.57
C ALA A 301 1.11 -7.91 -9.49
N THR A 302 0.45 -7.29 -10.46
CA THR A 302 1.03 -6.25 -11.33
C THR A 302 1.61 -5.07 -10.55
N ARG A 303 0.93 -4.66 -9.47
CA ARG A 303 1.37 -3.53 -8.63
C ARG A 303 2.37 -3.97 -7.56
N LEU A 304 2.14 -5.13 -6.92
CA LEU A 304 2.98 -5.65 -5.85
C LEU A 304 4.31 -6.19 -6.39
N LEU A 305 4.25 -7.02 -7.43
CA LEU A 305 5.40 -7.74 -7.96
C LEU A 305 6.04 -7.00 -9.14
N GLY A 306 5.30 -6.14 -9.85
CA GLY A 306 5.76 -5.49 -11.08
C GLY A 306 5.77 -6.42 -12.28
N GLN A 307 5.04 -7.53 -12.23
CA GLN A 307 4.95 -8.51 -13.31
C GLN A 307 3.64 -8.34 -14.05
N ALA A 308 3.68 -8.49 -15.38
CA ALA A 308 2.45 -8.57 -16.17
C ALA A 308 1.72 -9.90 -15.84
N PRO A 309 0.37 -9.88 -15.76
CA PRO A 309 -0.37 -11.12 -15.55
C PRO A 309 -0.16 -12.07 -16.73
N SER A 310 0.00 -13.35 -16.44
CA SER A 310 0.05 -14.39 -17.47
C SER A 310 -1.39 -14.78 -17.83
N GLY A 311 -1.78 -14.70 -19.12
CA GLY A 311 -3.07 -15.14 -19.62
C GLY A 311 -3.65 -14.29 -20.76
N LEU A 312 -4.85 -14.66 -21.23
CA LEU A 312 -5.54 -14.04 -22.37
C LEU A 312 -5.93 -12.57 -22.19
N ASN A 313 -6.02 -12.07 -20.94
CA ASN A 313 -6.26 -10.65 -20.58
C ASN A 313 -5.02 -10.05 -19.91
N ALA A 314 -3.89 -10.10 -20.56
CA ALA A 314 -2.57 -9.80 -20.00
C ALA A 314 -2.30 -8.33 -19.65
N SER A 315 -3.27 -7.41 -19.79
CA SER A 315 -3.04 -5.99 -19.46
C SER A 315 -3.04 -5.70 -17.95
N GLY A 316 -3.75 -6.51 -17.15
CA GLY A 316 -3.94 -6.26 -15.70
C GLY A 316 -4.64 -4.93 -15.39
N GLU A 317 -5.23 -4.31 -16.41
CA GLU A 317 -5.84 -2.97 -16.31
C GLU A 317 -7.09 -3.00 -15.42
N SER A 318 -7.93 -4.02 -15.56
CA SER A 318 -9.11 -4.19 -14.71
C SER A 318 -8.75 -4.36 -13.23
N ASP A 319 -7.69 -5.10 -12.95
CA ASP A 319 -7.22 -5.33 -11.59
C ASP A 319 -6.68 -4.04 -10.96
N LEU A 320 -5.95 -3.24 -11.77
CA LEU A 320 -5.48 -1.92 -11.33
C LEU A 320 -6.62 -0.93 -11.11
N ARG A 321 -7.68 -0.97 -11.94
CA ARG A 321 -8.88 -0.13 -11.72
C ARG A 321 -9.56 -0.49 -10.42
N ASN A 322 -9.88 -1.75 -10.20
CA ASN A 322 -10.48 -2.22 -8.94
C ASN A 322 -9.62 -1.85 -7.72
N TYR A 323 -8.29 -1.94 -7.86
CA TYR A 323 -7.38 -1.53 -6.80
C TYR A 323 -7.43 -0.02 -6.55
N TYR A 324 -7.48 0.82 -7.59
CA TYR A 324 -7.58 2.26 -7.41
C TYR A 324 -8.93 2.70 -6.86
N ASP A 325 -10.03 2.02 -7.22
CA ASP A 325 -11.34 2.25 -6.61
C ASP A 325 -11.29 1.97 -5.10
N ARG A 326 -10.59 0.90 -4.68
CA ARG A 326 -10.33 0.64 -3.26
C ARG A 326 -9.47 1.72 -2.60
N ILE A 327 -8.41 2.18 -3.25
CA ILE A 327 -7.58 3.27 -2.70
C ILE A 327 -8.40 4.56 -2.57
N GLN A 328 -9.30 4.83 -3.53
CA GLN A 328 -10.23 5.94 -3.44
C GLN A 328 -11.17 5.79 -2.23
N ALA A 329 -11.71 4.60 -2.00
CA ALA A 329 -12.51 4.32 -0.80
C ALA A 329 -11.71 4.60 0.50
N ILE A 330 -10.43 4.22 0.57
CA ILE A 330 -9.56 4.58 1.70
C ILE A 330 -9.41 6.11 1.85
N GLN A 331 -9.27 6.84 0.74
CA GLN A 331 -9.21 8.30 0.77
C GLN A 331 -10.50 8.91 1.32
N GLU A 332 -11.66 8.45 0.85
CA GLU A 332 -12.97 9.02 1.16
C GLU A 332 -13.50 8.58 2.52
N LEU A 333 -13.37 7.29 2.87
CA LEU A 333 -13.99 6.71 4.06
C LEU A 333 -13.08 6.73 5.30
N GLU A 334 -11.77 6.74 5.11
CA GLU A 334 -10.81 6.68 6.22
C GLU A 334 -10.04 8.00 6.35
N ALA A 335 -9.37 8.46 5.28
CA ALA A 335 -8.50 9.62 5.36
C ALA A 335 -9.27 10.94 5.51
N THR A 336 -10.36 11.13 4.76
CA THR A 336 -11.18 12.36 4.81
C THR A 336 -11.77 12.60 6.20
N PRO A 337 -12.47 11.63 6.83
CA PRO A 337 -12.99 11.82 8.17
C PRO A 337 -11.88 12.02 9.23
N ALA A 338 -10.77 11.30 9.11
CA ALA A 338 -9.66 11.43 10.03
C ALA A 338 -9.03 12.83 9.97
N MET A 339 -8.95 13.43 8.79
CA MET A 339 -8.36 14.75 8.57
C MET A 339 -9.33 15.92 8.76
N ALA A 340 -10.62 15.68 8.92
CA ALA A 340 -11.65 16.73 8.90
C ALA A 340 -11.32 17.92 9.82
N LEU A 341 -10.95 17.66 11.08
CA LEU A 341 -10.61 18.72 12.02
C LEU A 341 -9.28 19.42 11.67
N LEU A 342 -8.29 18.66 11.15
CA LEU A 342 -7.05 19.26 10.66
C LEU A 342 -7.31 20.19 9.47
N ASP A 343 -8.21 19.80 8.56
CA ASP A 343 -8.56 20.60 7.40
C ASP A 343 -9.26 21.90 7.79
N GLU A 344 -10.13 21.84 8.78
CA GLU A 344 -10.71 23.04 9.38
C GLU A 344 -9.63 24.00 9.95
N CYS A 345 -8.71 23.43 10.72
CA CYS A 345 -7.59 24.18 11.28
C CYS A 345 -6.66 24.73 10.17
N LEU A 346 -6.43 23.95 9.12
CA LEU A 346 -5.60 24.31 7.97
C LEU A 346 -6.16 25.53 7.24
N LEU A 347 -7.47 25.52 6.95
CA LEU A 347 -8.14 26.63 6.27
C LEU A 347 -8.05 27.91 7.10
N ARG A 348 -8.29 27.83 8.41
CA ARG A 348 -8.12 28.98 9.31
C ARG A 348 -6.67 29.44 9.37
N SER A 349 -5.72 28.52 9.40
CA SER A 349 -4.30 28.86 9.39
C SER A 349 -3.84 29.51 8.07
N ALA A 350 -4.43 29.11 6.93
CA ALA A 350 -4.11 29.67 5.63
C ALA A 350 -4.80 31.01 5.36
N LEU A 351 -6.10 31.11 5.70
CA LEU A 351 -6.98 32.22 5.30
C LEU A 351 -7.36 33.15 6.47
N GLY A 352 -7.14 32.75 7.74
CA GLY A 352 -7.62 33.44 8.92
C GLY A 352 -9.10 33.17 9.23
N THR A 353 -9.83 32.55 8.34
CA THR A 353 -11.26 32.24 8.45
C THR A 353 -11.55 30.84 7.90
N ARG A 354 -12.78 30.35 8.12
CA ARG A 354 -13.28 29.08 7.55
C ARG A 354 -14.50 29.35 6.67
N PRO A 355 -14.32 29.71 5.39
CA PRO A 355 -15.45 29.82 4.46
C PRO A 355 -16.13 28.45 4.27
N ALA A 356 -17.47 28.43 4.34
CA ALA A 356 -18.23 27.17 4.31
C ALA A 356 -18.20 26.47 2.95
N GLU A 357 -18.08 27.28 1.90
CA GLU A 357 -18.05 26.83 0.49
C GLU A 357 -16.76 26.12 0.10
N ILE A 358 -15.66 26.33 0.83
CA ILE A 358 -14.37 25.75 0.49
C ILE A 358 -14.34 24.28 0.89
N HIS A 359 -14.12 23.45 -0.10
CA HIS A 359 -13.95 21.99 0.06
C HIS A 359 -12.86 21.50 -0.88
N TYR A 360 -12.50 20.22 -0.78
CA TYR A 360 -11.56 19.61 -1.73
C TYR A 360 -12.14 18.35 -2.34
N ILE A 361 -11.56 17.95 -3.44
CA ILE A 361 -11.84 16.71 -4.15
C ILE A 361 -10.53 15.94 -4.31
N TRP A 362 -10.55 14.63 -4.08
CA TRP A 362 -9.41 13.78 -4.37
C TRP A 362 -9.20 13.68 -5.88
N ASN A 363 -7.97 13.93 -6.30
CA ASN A 363 -7.63 13.81 -7.73
C ASN A 363 -7.69 12.35 -8.17
N PRO A 364 -8.25 12.04 -9.35
CA PRO A 364 -8.38 10.69 -9.87
C PRO A 364 -7.05 9.93 -9.86
N LEU A 365 -7.06 8.71 -9.35
CA LEU A 365 -5.87 7.85 -9.27
C LEU A 365 -5.53 7.21 -10.61
N TRP A 366 -6.55 6.90 -11.42
CA TRP A 366 -6.39 6.43 -12.78
C TRP A 366 -6.06 7.60 -13.70
N GLN A 367 -5.03 7.42 -14.50
CA GLN A 367 -4.70 8.36 -15.56
C GLN A 367 -4.98 7.67 -16.90
N PRO A 368 -5.90 8.21 -17.70
CA PRO A 368 -6.04 7.76 -19.06
C PRO A 368 -4.74 7.96 -19.84
N THR A 369 -4.47 7.10 -20.78
CA THR A 369 -3.36 7.28 -21.74
C THR A 369 -3.59 8.56 -22.56
N ALA A 370 -2.54 9.07 -23.21
CA ALA A 370 -2.66 10.26 -24.04
C ALA A 370 -3.74 10.10 -25.13
N THR A 371 -3.91 8.88 -25.67
CA THR A 371 -4.92 8.55 -26.66
C THR A 371 -6.33 8.59 -26.04
N GLU A 372 -6.52 7.92 -24.92
CA GLU A 372 -7.80 7.93 -24.18
C GLU A 372 -8.17 9.34 -23.73
N GLN A 373 -7.20 10.13 -23.26
CA GLN A 373 -7.42 11.52 -22.87
C GLN A 373 -7.87 12.36 -24.06
N SER A 374 -7.25 12.17 -25.24
CA SER A 374 -7.66 12.84 -26.46
C SER A 374 -9.09 12.47 -26.88
N GLU A 375 -9.45 11.19 -26.74
CA GLU A 375 -10.82 10.73 -27.04
C GLU A 375 -11.85 11.28 -26.02
N ILE A 376 -11.51 11.30 -24.74
CA ILE A 376 -12.33 11.92 -23.68
C ILE A 376 -12.52 13.39 -23.98
N ASN A 377 -11.45 14.13 -24.29
CA ASN A 377 -11.50 15.56 -24.62
C ASN A 377 -12.39 15.83 -25.84
N LYS A 378 -12.25 15.00 -26.88
CA LYS A 378 -13.11 15.09 -28.06
C LYS A 378 -14.57 14.86 -27.71
N ARG A 379 -14.92 13.80 -26.99
CA ARG A 379 -16.30 13.52 -26.57
C ARG A 379 -16.86 14.61 -25.67
N THR A 380 -16.05 15.16 -24.78
CA THR A 380 -16.44 16.31 -23.95
C THR A 380 -16.77 17.54 -24.80
N ALA A 381 -15.92 17.87 -25.77
CA ALA A 381 -16.18 18.99 -26.67
C ALA A 381 -17.45 18.75 -27.52
N GLU A 382 -17.67 17.54 -28.02
CA GLU A 382 -18.88 17.15 -28.73
C GLU A 382 -20.13 17.28 -27.83
N THR A 383 -20.04 16.87 -26.56
CA THR A 383 -21.13 17.01 -25.59
C THR A 383 -21.46 18.48 -25.34
N VAL A 384 -20.45 19.32 -25.12
CA VAL A 384 -20.63 20.77 -24.93
C VAL A 384 -21.30 21.39 -26.18
N GLN A 385 -20.86 21.01 -27.38
CA GLN A 385 -21.47 21.50 -28.65
C GLN A 385 -22.92 21.07 -28.80
N ILE A 386 -23.25 19.80 -28.49
CA ILE A 386 -24.63 19.28 -28.53
C ILE A 386 -25.52 20.05 -27.54
N LEU A 387 -25.04 20.23 -26.30
CA LEU A 387 -25.79 20.95 -25.27
C LEU A 387 -25.98 22.42 -25.59
N ALA A 388 -24.96 23.09 -26.15
CA ALA A 388 -25.08 24.46 -26.63
C ALA A 388 -26.17 24.61 -27.71
N ASN A 389 -26.26 23.66 -28.62
CA ASN A 389 -27.27 23.68 -29.70
C ASN A 389 -28.71 23.47 -29.21
N THR A 390 -28.92 22.88 -28.02
CA THR A 390 -30.27 22.66 -27.48
C THR A 390 -30.94 23.93 -27.00
N LYS A 391 -30.17 24.98 -26.67
CA LYS A 391 -30.65 26.27 -26.13
C LYS A 391 -31.59 26.14 -24.93
N LEU A 392 -31.41 25.09 -24.11
CA LEU A 392 -32.25 24.80 -22.94
C LEU A 392 -31.95 25.71 -21.75
N TRP A 393 -30.77 26.30 -21.70
CA TRP A 393 -30.29 27.14 -20.59
C TRP A 393 -29.94 28.56 -21.06
N PRO A 394 -29.96 29.57 -20.15
CA PRO A 394 -29.42 30.88 -20.45
C PRO A 394 -27.95 30.80 -20.90
N GLU A 395 -27.59 31.56 -21.91
CA GLU A 395 -26.30 31.50 -22.58
C GLU A 395 -25.12 31.77 -21.61
N ASP A 396 -25.29 32.75 -20.72
CA ASP A 396 -24.28 33.10 -19.70
C ASP A 396 -24.05 31.96 -18.68
N ALA A 397 -25.15 31.33 -18.23
CA ALA A 397 -25.07 30.24 -17.29
C ALA A 397 -24.41 29.00 -17.90
N PHE A 398 -24.77 28.68 -19.16
CA PHE A 398 -24.18 27.57 -19.90
C PHE A 398 -22.71 27.82 -20.20
N SER A 399 -22.34 29.04 -20.66
CA SER A 399 -20.95 29.42 -20.93
C SER A 399 -20.07 29.26 -19.70
N LYS A 400 -20.54 29.72 -18.54
CA LYS A 400 -19.82 29.55 -17.28
C LYS A 400 -19.65 28.06 -16.88
N ALA A 401 -20.72 27.28 -16.99
CA ALA A 401 -20.68 25.85 -16.65
C ALA A 401 -19.77 25.07 -17.62
N ALA A 402 -19.85 25.35 -18.92
CA ALA A 402 -19.00 24.75 -19.94
C ALA A 402 -17.51 25.10 -19.73
N THR A 403 -17.22 26.37 -19.44
CA THR A 403 -15.86 26.84 -19.13
C THR A 403 -15.31 26.09 -17.91
N THR A 404 -16.07 26.04 -16.81
CA THR A 404 -15.67 25.31 -15.60
C THR A 404 -15.38 23.82 -15.91
N MET A 405 -16.27 23.16 -16.67
CA MET A 405 -16.10 21.76 -17.05
C MET A 405 -14.84 21.54 -17.92
N LEU A 406 -14.56 22.42 -18.89
CA LEU A 406 -13.38 22.30 -19.76
C LEU A 406 -12.08 22.56 -19.02
N VAL A 407 -12.09 23.43 -18.01
CA VAL A 407 -10.95 23.72 -17.14
C VAL A 407 -10.71 22.56 -16.18
N GLU A 408 -11.75 22.09 -15.48
CA GLU A 408 -11.66 20.97 -14.52
C GLU A 408 -11.19 19.67 -15.18
N GLN A 409 -11.67 19.40 -16.40
CA GLN A 409 -11.24 18.20 -17.14
C GLN A 409 -9.89 18.39 -17.86
N SER A 410 -9.26 19.56 -17.72
CA SER A 410 -7.99 19.90 -18.38
C SER A 410 -8.04 19.75 -19.91
N VAL A 411 -9.19 19.97 -20.52
CA VAL A 411 -9.36 19.94 -21.99
C VAL A 411 -8.66 21.14 -22.62
N LEU A 412 -8.78 22.31 -21.97
CA LEU A 412 -8.12 23.57 -22.39
C LEU A 412 -7.43 24.20 -21.16
N PRO A 413 -6.21 23.77 -20.81
CA PRO A 413 -5.47 24.36 -19.71
C PRO A 413 -5.19 25.85 -19.98
N GLY A 414 -5.49 26.70 -18.99
CA GLY A 414 -5.30 28.14 -19.09
C GLY A 414 -6.47 28.92 -19.72
N LEU A 415 -7.58 28.25 -20.06
CA LEU A 415 -8.77 28.93 -20.61
C LEU A 415 -9.30 30.00 -19.66
N GLU A 416 -9.34 29.72 -18.35
CA GLU A 416 -9.81 30.68 -17.34
C GLU A 416 -8.93 31.96 -17.31
N ALA A 417 -7.61 31.79 -17.36
CA ALA A 417 -6.69 32.93 -17.42
C ALA A 417 -6.86 33.74 -18.73
N ALA A 418 -7.06 33.05 -19.85
CA ALA A 418 -7.31 33.69 -21.13
C ALA A 418 -8.65 34.43 -21.12
N LEU A 419 -9.72 33.88 -20.53
CA LEU A 419 -11.00 34.57 -20.41
C LEU A 419 -10.96 35.80 -19.51
N VAL A 420 -10.10 35.80 -18.48
CA VAL A 420 -9.86 36.98 -17.62
C VAL A 420 -9.12 38.09 -18.41
N GLU A 421 -8.18 37.70 -19.27
CA GLU A 421 -7.35 38.65 -20.04
C GLU A 421 -8.08 39.22 -21.27
N TYR A 422 -8.81 38.39 -21.99
CA TYR A 422 -9.41 38.74 -23.28
C TYR A 422 -10.94 38.89 -23.26
N GLY A 423 -11.61 38.54 -22.15
CA GLY A 423 -13.06 38.54 -22.03
C GLY A 423 -13.72 37.25 -22.56
N SER A 424 -15.03 37.14 -22.40
CA SER A 424 -15.82 35.95 -22.77
C SER A 424 -16.57 36.10 -24.11
N GLY A 425 -16.22 37.08 -24.93
CA GLY A 425 -16.87 37.33 -26.22
C GLY A 425 -15.88 37.48 -27.38
N LEU A 426 -16.37 37.32 -28.59
CA LEU A 426 -15.58 37.70 -29.79
C LEU A 426 -15.23 39.19 -29.71
N PRO A 427 -14.03 39.61 -30.14
CA PRO A 427 -13.68 41.03 -30.23
C PRO A 427 -14.74 41.74 -31.04
N GLN A 428 -15.30 42.84 -30.53
CA GLN A 428 -16.35 43.61 -31.22
C GLN A 428 -15.87 44.23 -32.55
N ASP A 429 -14.55 44.37 -32.73
CA ASP A 429 -13.95 44.90 -33.96
C ASP A 429 -14.08 43.98 -35.18
N ASP A 430 -14.30 42.68 -35.00
CA ASP A 430 -14.42 41.73 -36.11
C ASP A 430 -15.87 41.60 -36.65
N LEU A 431 -16.85 42.17 -35.97
CA LEU A 431 -18.25 42.10 -36.41
C LEU A 431 -18.61 43.22 -37.42
N ASP A 432 -17.88 44.34 -37.38
CA ASP A 432 -18.10 45.47 -38.30
C ASP A 432 -17.41 45.28 -39.67
N ASP A 433 -16.45 44.36 -39.79
CA ASP A 433 -15.72 44.06 -41.03
C ASP A 433 -16.29 42.84 -41.82
N MET A 434 -17.37 42.24 -41.40
CA MET A 434 -17.99 41.18 -42.16
C MET A 434 -18.71 41.76 -43.39
N PRO A 435 -18.34 41.34 -44.62
CA PRO A 435 -19.03 41.78 -45.81
C PRO A 435 -20.51 41.36 -45.74
N PRO A 436 -21.43 42.24 -46.15
CA PRO A 436 -22.85 41.91 -46.10
C PRO A 436 -23.14 40.66 -46.93
N PRO A 437 -24.07 39.81 -46.46
CA PRO A 437 -24.40 38.54 -47.11
C PRO A 437 -24.75 38.81 -48.55
N PRO A 438 -24.36 37.93 -49.50
CA PRO A 438 -24.66 38.14 -50.92
C PRO A 438 -26.16 38.28 -51.12
N SER A 439 -26.60 39.36 -51.75
CA SER A 439 -27.98 39.57 -52.11
C SER A 439 -28.41 38.43 -53.03
N ASP A 440 -29.48 37.76 -52.71
CA ASP A 440 -30.11 36.72 -53.51
C ASP A 440 -30.44 37.24 -54.89
N PRO A 441 -29.97 36.57 -55.94
CA PRO A 441 -30.37 36.94 -57.28
C PRO A 441 -31.66 36.22 -57.69
N MET A 442 -32.79 36.59 -57.13
CA MET A 442 -34.09 36.20 -57.68
C MET A 442 -35.11 37.30 -57.46
N GLY A 443 -35.24 38.13 -58.48
CA GLY A 443 -36.46 38.79 -58.83
C GLY A 443 -37.14 38.05 -59.94
#